data_c795cc7ec51b3684fd9daf10f6ac0dc6
#
_entry.id   c795cc7ec51b3684fd9daf10f6ac0dc6
#
_cell.length_a   1.000
_cell.length_b   1.000
_cell.length_c   1.000
_cell.angle_alpha   90.00
_cell.angle_beta   90.00
_cell.angle_gamma   90.00
#
_symmetry.space_group_name_H-M   'P 1'
#
loop_
_entity.id
_entity.type
_entity.pdbx_description
1 polymer ?
#
loop_
_entity_poly.entity_id
_entity_poly.type
_entity_poly.pdbx_seq_one_letter_code
_entity_poly.pdbx_strand_id
1 'polypeptide(L)' 'METYYFAGENCKPCKECQPLIKKLQADGIKITKYIVEYDYLKAAEFCITSVPTFVKLIDHIEVDRITGMISEAELREFAS' A
#
# COMPACT_ATOMS: atom_id res chain seq x y z
N MET A 1 3.00 14.07 -1.29
CA MET A 1 2.48 12.83 -1.88
C MET A 1 2.63 11.69 -0.88
N GLU A 2 1.63 10.85 -0.75
CA GLU A 2 1.64 9.72 0.15
C GLU A 2 1.21 8.46 -0.57
N THR A 3 1.67 7.31 -0.08
CA THR A 3 1.21 6.01 -0.55
C THR A 3 0.66 5.24 0.66
N TYR A 4 -0.57 4.75 0.54
CA TYR A 4 -1.15 3.86 1.53
C TYR A 4 -1.01 2.42 1.03
N TYR A 5 -0.57 1.55 1.91
CA TYR A 5 -0.43 0.13 1.62
C TYR A 5 -1.43 -0.63 2.47
N PHE A 6 -2.43 -1.24 1.82
CA PHE A 6 -3.46 -2.03 2.49
C PHE A 6 -3.09 -3.51 2.41
N ALA A 7 -2.96 -4.14 3.56
CA ALA A 7 -2.59 -5.55 3.66
C ALA A 7 -3.62 -6.31 4.48
N GLY A 8 -3.61 -7.63 4.37
CA GLY A 8 -4.41 -8.51 5.19
C GLY A 8 -3.55 -9.24 6.22
N GLU A 9 -4.16 -9.62 7.34
CA GLU A 9 -3.45 -10.32 8.40
C GLU A 9 -2.97 -11.71 7.95
N ASN A 10 -3.80 -12.43 7.18
CA ASN A 10 -3.48 -13.75 6.66
C ASN A 10 -3.25 -13.74 5.16
N CYS A 11 -2.60 -12.72 4.66
CA CYS A 11 -2.36 -12.54 3.25
C CYS A 11 -0.91 -12.90 2.92
N LYS A 12 -0.70 -14.02 2.24
CA LYS A 12 0.64 -14.46 1.88
C LYS A 12 1.35 -13.48 0.94
N PRO A 13 0.71 -13.00 -0.14
CA PRO A 13 1.34 -11.99 -1.00
C PRO A 13 1.71 -10.72 -0.25
N CYS A 14 0.89 -10.31 0.74
CA CYS A 14 1.19 -9.14 1.55
C CYS A 14 2.45 -9.34 2.37
N LYS A 15 2.64 -10.55 2.92
CA LYS A 15 3.85 -10.87 3.70
C LYS A 15 5.08 -10.84 2.80
N GLU A 16 4.95 -11.26 1.56
CA GLU A 16 6.05 -11.23 0.59
C GLU A 16 6.42 -9.80 0.20
N CYS A 17 5.46 -8.86 0.24
CA CYS A 17 5.72 -7.45 -0.02
C CYS A 17 6.44 -6.75 1.13
N GLN A 18 6.37 -7.29 2.34
CA GLN A 18 6.83 -6.61 3.54
C GLN A 18 8.31 -6.18 3.49
N PRO A 19 9.25 -7.03 3.05
CA PRO A 19 10.66 -6.59 2.94
C PRO A 19 10.83 -5.44 1.95
N LEU A 20 10.06 -5.46 0.87
CA LEU A 20 10.07 -4.41 -0.14
C LEU A 20 9.58 -3.08 0.44
N ILE A 21 8.46 -3.13 1.16
CA ILE A 21 7.90 -1.93 1.80
C ILE A 21 8.91 -1.32 2.77
N LYS A 22 9.55 -2.15 3.59
CA LYS A 22 10.56 -1.67 4.54
C LYS A 22 11.75 -1.04 3.84
N LYS A 23 12.17 -1.63 2.72
CA LYS A 23 13.30 -1.11 1.94
C LYS A 23 12.99 0.28 1.38
N LEU A 24 11.79 0.45 0.81
CA LEU A 24 11.40 1.74 0.26
C LEU A 24 11.25 2.79 1.36
N GLN A 25 10.69 2.41 2.50
CA GLN A 25 10.58 3.32 3.65
C GLN A 25 11.95 3.77 4.15
N ALA A 26 12.91 2.84 4.18
CA ALA A 26 14.29 3.15 4.58
C ALA A 26 14.94 4.12 3.58
N ASP A 27 14.52 4.09 2.32
CA ASP A 27 15.02 5.00 1.29
C ASP A 27 14.29 6.34 1.29
N GLY A 28 13.43 6.58 2.27
CA GLY A 28 12.74 7.86 2.43
C GLY A 28 11.40 7.97 1.70
N ILE A 29 10.91 6.89 1.11
CA ILE A 29 9.61 6.89 0.44
C ILE A 29 8.53 6.76 1.51
N LYS A 30 7.56 7.66 1.49
CA LYS A 30 6.51 7.70 2.49
C LYS A 30 5.41 6.69 2.17
N ILE A 31 5.37 5.60 2.93
CA ILE A 31 4.36 4.55 2.79
C ILE A 31 3.74 4.31 4.17
N THR A 32 2.42 4.42 4.27
CA THR A 32 1.68 4.15 5.49
C THR A 32 0.95 2.83 5.32
N LYS A 33 1.18 1.89 6.24
CA LYS A 33 0.59 0.56 6.19
C LYS A 33 -0.68 0.49 7.01
N TYR A 34 -1.72 -0.09 6.42
CA TYR A 34 -2.98 -0.41 7.09
C TYR A 34 -3.25 -1.90 6.97
N ILE A 35 -3.69 -2.54 8.05
CA ILE A 35 -4.16 -3.92 8.04
C ILE A 35 -5.69 -3.87 8.03
N VAL A 36 -6.31 -4.37 6.96
CA VAL A 36 -7.75 -4.16 6.74
C VAL A 36 -8.62 -4.71 7.87
N GLU A 37 -8.20 -5.79 8.56
CA GLU A 37 -8.94 -6.35 9.68
C GLU A 37 -8.98 -5.42 10.89
N TYR A 38 -7.94 -4.61 11.08
CA TYR A 38 -7.85 -3.67 12.20
C TYR A 38 -8.25 -2.26 11.80
N ASP A 39 -7.94 -1.88 10.56
CA ASP A 39 -8.18 -0.54 10.03
C ASP A 39 -9.35 -0.55 9.05
N TYR A 40 -10.43 -1.25 9.43
CA TYR A 40 -11.54 -1.50 8.51
C TYR A 40 -12.26 -0.22 8.06
N LEU A 41 -12.29 0.81 8.91
CA LEU A 41 -12.91 2.09 8.52
C LEU A 41 -12.09 2.78 7.42
N LYS A 42 -10.77 2.72 7.54
CA LYS A 42 -9.91 3.30 6.52
C LYS A 42 -10.02 2.50 5.21
N ALA A 43 -10.06 1.17 5.30
CA ALA A 43 -10.25 0.31 4.13
C ALA A 43 -11.59 0.59 3.45
N ALA A 44 -12.65 0.78 4.24
CA ALA A 44 -13.97 1.12 3.71
C ALA A 44 -13.98 2.48 3.04
N GLU A 45 -13.29 3.46 3.62
CA GLU A 45 -13.17 4.80 3.04
C GLU A 45 -12.63 4.75 1.62
N PHE A 46 -11.66 3.86 1.35
CA PHE A 46 -11.05 3.72 0.04
C PHE A 46 -11.61 2.56 -0.77
N CYS A 47 -12.70 1.95 -0.30
CA CYS A 47 -13.36 0.84 -1.00
C CYS A 47 -12.38 -0.28 -1.35
N ILE A 48 -11.54 -0.69 -0.38
CA ILE A 48 -10.56 -1.73 -0.60
C ILE A 48 -11.28 -3.09 -0.65
N THR A 49 -11.18 -3.78 -1.78
CA THR A 49 -11.87 -5.06 -2.00
C THR A 49 -10.92 -6.26 -2.06
N SER A 50 -9.63 -6.00 -2.15
CA SER A 50 -8.62 -7.06 -2.16
C SER A 50 -7.31 -6.53 -1.60
N VAL A 51 -6.42 -7.43 -1.21
CA VAL A 51 -5.10 -7.09 -0.68
C VAL A 51 -4.05 -7.95 -1.38
N PRO A 52 -2.83 -7.45 -1.56
CA PRO A 52 -2.39 -6.10 -1.24
C PRO A 52 -2.93 -5.07 -2.23
N THR A 53 -3.17 -3.85 -1.76
CA THR A 53 -3.56 -2.73 -2.62
C THR A 53 -2.74 -1.51 -2.21
N PHE A 54 -2.22 -0.80 -3.20
CA PHE A 54 -1.44 0.42 -2.99
C PHE A 54 -2.24 1.59 -3.53
N VAL A 55 -2.42 2.63 -2.72
CA VAL A 55 -3.19 3.81 -3.09
C VAL A 55 -2.26 5.01 -3.03
N LYS A 56 -2.20 5.76 -4.13
CA LYS A 56 -1.39 6.98 -4.21
C LYS A 56 -2.27 8.19 -3.97
N LEU A 57 -1.84 9.07 -3.07
CA LEU A 57 -2.58 10.27 -2.73
C LEU A 57 -1.73 11.51 -2.96
N ILE A 58 -2.38 12.54 -3.49
CA ILE A 58 -1.81 13.88 -3.60
C ILE A 58 -2.81 14.81 -2.93
N ASP A 59 -2.34 15.57 -1.91
CA ASP A 59 -3.20 16.46 -1.11
C ASP A 59 -4.40 15.72 -0.52
N HIS A 60 -4.15 14.50 -0.02
CA HIS A 60 -5.14 13.62 0.62
C HIS A 60 -6.23 13.10 -0.34
N ILE A 61 -6.04 13.25 -1.65
CA ILE A 61 -6.97 12.76 -2.65
C ILE A 61 -6.32 11.61 -3.41
N GLU A 62 -7.03 10.49 -3.52
CA GLU A 62 -6.55 9.34 -4.29
C GLU A 62 -6.44 9.73 -5.77
N VAL A 63 -5.25 9.53 -6.35
CA VAL A 63 -5.01 9.82 -7.76
C VAL A 63 -4.69 8.57 -8.57
N ASP A 64 -4.32 7.46 -7.90
CA ASP A 64 -4.02 6.20 -8.59
C ASP A 64 -4.03 5.07 -7.57
N ARG A 65 -4.16 3.83 -8.06
CA ARG A 65 -4.02 2.64 -7.21
C ARG A 65 -3.53 1.45 -8.02
N ILE A 66 -2.86 0.53 -7.33
CA ILE A 66 -2.42 -0.73 -7.90
C ILE A 66 -2.89 -1.84 -6.94
N THR A 67 -3.54 -2.86 -7.50
CA THR A 67 -4.00 -4.02 -6.72
C THR A 67 -3.17 -5.23 -7.11
N GLY A 68 -2.71 -5.97 -6.10
CA GLY A 68 -1.93 -7.19 -6.30
C GLY A 68 -0.44 -6.98 -6.14
N MET A 69 0.32 -8.04 -6.39
CA MET A 69 1.78 -8.01 -6.29
C MET A 69 2.39 -7.14 -7.37
N ILE A 70 3.38 -6.34 -6.98
CA ILE A 70 4.14 -5.53 -7.93
C ILE A 70 5.63 -5.65 -7.62
N SER A 71 6.46 -5.37 -8.63
CA SER A 71 7.91 -5.40 -8.47
C SER A 71 8.40 -4.18 -7.70
N GLU A 72 9.63 -4.26 -7.22
CA GLU A 72 10.27 -3.11 -6.55
C GLU A 72 10.31 -1.89 -7.48
N ALA A 73 10.68 -2.09 -8.74
CA ALA A 73 10.77 -0.99 -9.69
C ALA A 73 9.42 -0.32 -9.91
N GLU A 74 8.36 -1.13 -10.05
CA GLU A 74 7.00 -0.61 -10.24
C GLU A 74 6.53 0.16 -9.02
N LEU A 75 6.76 -0.38 -7.81
CA LEU A 75 6.32 0.29 -6.59
C LEU A 75 7.12 1.57 -6.37
N ARG A 76 8.42 1.54 -6.64
CA ARG A 76 9.27 2.72 -6.49
C ARG A 76 8.81 3.85 -7.41
N GLU A 77 8.50 3.52 -8.65
CA GLU A 77 7.98 4.50 -9.60
C GLU A 77 6.60 5.01 -9.19
N PHE A 78 5.72 4.11 -8.75
CA PHE A 78 4.37 4.46 -8.31
C PHE A 78 4.39 5.40 -7.10
N ALA A 79 5.26 5.12 -6.12
CA ALA A 79 5.28 5.81 -4.83
C ALA A 79 6.18 7.05 -4.80
N SER A 80 6.88 7.33 -5.87
CA SER A 80 7.82 8.46 -5.90
C SER A 80 7.24 9.69 -6.60
#